data_3d449ff4ac4a1d451452c00689561222
#
_entry.id   3d449ff4ac4a1d451452c00689561222
#
_cell.length_a   1.000
_cell.length_b   1.000
_cell.length_c   1.000
_cell.angle_alpha   90.00
_cell.angle_beta   90.00
_cell.angle_gamma   90.00
#
_symmetry.space_group_name_H-M   'P 1'
#
loop_
_entity.id
_entity.type
_entity.pdbx_description
1 polymer ?
#
loop_
_entity_poly.entity_id
_entity_poly.type
_entity_poly.pdbx_seq_one_letter_code
_entity_poly.pdbx_strand_id
1 'polypeptide(L)'
;LFRSHPVYFIDTSILVNILRVPKKCQDADAVKRELEILMKENYTMILPRAALVETGNHIAHIEDAKTRRTCAENFSKLIMKSLNGEAPWTYNAHQITEYTLKMMAKCFPDYAQQYDMGWGDLSILSECMDYQRLVGRHTKVKVWSKDQHFAVLEGIESISSISST
;
A
#
# COMPACT_ATOMS: atom_id res chain seq x y z
N LEU A 1 -22.17 16.94 11.14
CA LEU A 1 -21.91 15.59 10.56
C LEU A 1 -20.41 15.45 10.36
N PHE A 2 -19.76 14.70 11.28
CA PHE A 2 -18.34 14.37 11.15
C PHE A 2 -18.20 13.38 9.99
N ARG A 3 -17.64 13.82 8.85
CA ARG A 3 -17.16 12.91 7.81
C ARG A 3 -15.90 12.27 8.36
N SER A 4 -15.93 10.97 8.61
CA SER A 4 -14.70 10.23 8.90
C SER A 4 -13.82 10.27 7.66
N HIS A 5 -12.56 10.70 7.84
CA HIS A 5 -11.59 10.66 6.74
C HIS A 5 -11.38 9.22 6.28
N PRO A 6 -11.20 8.97 4.96
CA PRO A 6 -10.81 7.66 4.48
C PRO A 6 -9.51 7.17 5.10
N VAL A 7 -9.39 5.86 5.21
CA VAL A 7 -8.15 5.17 5.58
C VAL A 7 -7.49 4.65 4.32
N TYR A 8 -6.19 4.88 4.16
CA TYR A 8 -5.42 4.46 3.00
C TYR A 8 -4.45 3.34 3.33
N PHE A 9 -4.59 2.21 2.66
CA PHE A 9 -3.60 1.14 2.67
C PHE A 9 -2.53 1.42 1.62
N ILE A 10 -1.27 1.38 2.04
CA ILE A 10 -0.12 1.73 1.19
C ILE A 10 0.24 0.53 0.33
N ASP A 11 0.18 0.70 -0.99
CA ASP A 11 0.61 -0.32 -1.95
C ASP A 11 2.13 -0.31 -2.14
N THR A 12 2.66 -1.43 -2.63
CA THR A 12 4.07 -1.60 -3.00
C THR A 12 4.55 -0.51 -3.96
N SER A 13 3.73 -0.11 -4.94
CA SER A 13 4.07 0.96 -5.89
C SER A 13 4.39 2.28 -5.20
N ILE A 14 3.77 2.57 -4.07
CA ILE A 14 4.05 3.77 -3.27
C ILE A 14 5.40 3.64 -2.56
N LEU A 15 5.66 2.50 -1.91
CA LEU A 15 6.91 2.29 -1.15
C LEU A 15 8.14 2.33 -2.06
N VAL A 16 8.08 1.72 -3.23
CA VAL A 16 9.22 1.74 -4.18
C VAL A 16 9.49 3.14 -4.72
N ASN A 17 8.48 3.99 -4.84
CA ASN A 17 8.63 5.40 -5.18
C ASN A 17 9.23 6.22 -4.02
N ILE A 18 8.75 6.03 -2.79
CA ILE A 18 9.29 6.69 -1.58
C ILE A 18 10.78 6.33 -1.40
N LEU A 19 11.12 5.06 -1.57
CA LEU A 19 12.50 4.55 -1.41
C LEU A 19 13.38 4.78 -2.64
N ARG A 20 12.81 5.31 -3.73
CA ARG A 20 13.50 5.54 -5.01
C ARG A 20 14.20 4.30 -5.54
N VAL A 21 13.50 3.17 -5.51
CA VAL A 21 13.99 1.91 -6.07
C VAL A 21 14.18 2.07 -7.58
N PRO A 22 15.41 1.85 -8.11
CA PRO A 22 15.69 2.04 -9.54
C PRO A 22 14.71 1.28 -10.45
N LYS A 23 14.33 1.88 -11.57
CA LYS A 23 13.36 1.37 -12.55
C LYS A 23 11.89 1.29 -12.03
N LYS A 24 11.63 1.68 -10.78
CA LYS A 24 10.30 1.59 -10.13
C LYS A 24 9.87 2.89 -9.45
N CYS A 25 10.61 3.98 -9.64
CA CYS A 25 10.36 5.26 -8.96
C CYS A 25 9.99 6.39 -9.93
N GLN A 26 9.30 6.07 -11.02
CA GLN A 26 8.90 7.04 -12.04
C GLN A 26 7.94 8.10 -11.49
N ASP A 27 7.14 7.74 -10.50
CA ASP A 27 6.14 8.60 -9.87
C ASP A 27 6.61 9.22 -8.54
N ALA A 28 7.92 9.18 -8.24
CA ALA A 28 8.44 9.60 -6.93
C ALA A 28 8.02 11.01 -6.51
N ASP A 29 8.01 11.98 -7.44
CA ASP A 29 7.62 13.35 -7.13
C ASP A 29 6.10 13.49 -6.93
N ALA A 30 5.30 12.74 -7.69
CA ALA A 30 3.85 12.69 -7.49
C ALA A 30 3.49 12.05 -6.14
N VAL A 31 4.12 10.92 -5.81
CA VAL A 31 3.94 10.23 -4.52
C VAL A 31 4.33 11.13 -3.35
N LYS A 32 5.42 11.88 -3.47
CA LYS A 32 5.83 12.84 -2.45
C LYS A 32 4.76 13.91 -2.21
N ARG A 33 4.22 14.51 -3.26
CA ARG A 33 3.14 15.51 -3.16
C ARG A 33 1.87 14.91 -2.52
N GLU A 34 1.49 13.71 -2.93
CA GLU A 34 0.34 13.01 -2.36
C GLU A 34 0.54 12.72 -0.87
N LEU A 35 1.73 12.27 -0.47
CA LEU A 35 2.08 12.04 0.93
C LEU A 35 1.95 13.34 1.76
N GLU A 36 2.45 14.45 1.24
CA GLU A 36 2.33 15.76 1.89
C GLU A 36 0.86 16.16 2.10
N ILE A 37 -0.01 15.91 1.12
CA ILE A 37 -1.47 16.13 1.24
C ILE A 37 -2.06 15.23 2.30
N LEU A 38 -1.79 13.92 2.26
CA LEU A 38 -2.33 12.97 3.23
C LEU A 38 -1.92 13.31 4.66
N MET A 39 -0.67 13.74 4.86
CA MET A 39 -0.17 14.19 6.17
C MET A 39 -0.83 15.48 6.62
N LYS A 40 -0.93 16.49 5.76
CA LYS A 40 -1.54 17.79 6.06
C LYS A 40 -3.01 17.66 6.46
N GLU A 41 -3.74 16.83 5.77
CA GLU A 41 -5.16 16.57 6.01
C GLU A 41 -5.41 15.50 7.09
N ASN A 42 -4.36 15.01 7.75
CA ASN A 42 -4.42 13.99 8.82
C ASN A 42 -5.15 12.70 8.42
N TYR A 43 -4.94 12.22 7.20
CA TYR A 43 -5.46 10.93 6.78
C TYR A 43 -4.74 9.79 7.51
N THR A 44 -5.50 8.77 7.88
CA THR A 44 -4.92 7.53 8.42
C THR A 44 -4.34 6.71 7.27
N MET A 45 -3.07 6.36 7.39
CA MET A 45 -2.36 5.50 6.45
C MET A 45 -1.93 4.22 7.16
N ILE A 46 -2.16 3.08 6.51
CA ILE A 46 -1.85 1.75 7.02
C ILE A 46 -0.81 1.10 6.10
N LEU A 47 0.24 0.56 6.71
CA LEU A 47 1.30 -0.17 6.02
C LEU A 47 1.03 -1.67 6.09
N PRO A 48 0.59 -2.32 4.99
CA PRO A 48 0.31 -3.75 4.98
C PRO A 48 1.59 -4.58 4.90
N ARG A 49 1.59 -5.75 5.51
CA ARG A 49 2.72 -6.68 5.48
C ARG A 49 3.09 -7.11 4.06
N ALA A 50 2.09 -7.35 3.22
CA ALA A 50 2.33 -7.78 1.83
C ALA A 50 3.15 -6.74 1.05
N ALA A 51 2.89 -5.44 1.23
CA ALA A 51 3.66 -4.38 0.60
C ALA A 51 5.12 -4.36 1.06
N LEU A 52 5.40 -4.69 2.33
CA LEU A 52 6.76 -4.83 2.82
C LEU A 52 7.49 -6.01 2.17
N VAL A 53 6.83 -7.16 2.06
CA VAL A 53 7.42 -8.36 1.44
C VAL A 53 7.78 -8.09 -0.01
N GLU A 54 6.87 -7.53 -0.79
CA GLU A 54 7.12 -7.23 -2.20
C GLU A 54 8.19 -6.14 -2.39
N THR A 55 8.15 -5.09 -1.58
CA THR A 55 9.18 -4.03 -1.63
C THR A 55 10.56 -4.60 -1.34
N GLY A 56 10.70 -5.46 -0.33
CA GLY A 56 11.95 -6.14 -0.02
C GLY A 56 12.45 -7.00 -1.19
N ASN A 57 11.55 -7.72 -1.87
CA ASN A 57 11.88 -8.49 -3.06
C ASN A 57 12.38 -7.60 -4.20
N HIS A 58 11.73 -6.47 -4.46
CA HIS A 58 12.20 -5.52 -5.48
C HIS A 58 13.58 -4.96 -5.17
N ILE A 59 13.85 -4.63 -3.91
CA ILE A 59 15.17 -4.15 -3.48
C ILE A 59 16.24 -5.24 -3.69
N ALA A 60 15.95 -6.48 -3.34
CA ALA A 60 16.88 -7.61 -3.50
C ALA A 60 17.30 -7.84 -4.96
N HIS A 61 16.49 -7.43 -5.93
CA HIS A 61 16.77 -7.57 -7.36
C HIS A 61 17.44 -6.34 -8.00
N ILE A 62 17.81 -5.32 -7.24
CA ILE A 62 18.60 -4.19 -7.75
C ILE A 62 19.99 -4.71 -8.19
N GLU A 63 20.36 -4.44 -9.42
CA GLU A 63 21.60 -4.96 -10.04
C GLU A 63 22.85 -4.40 -9.34
N ASP A 64 22.92 -3.06 -9.19
CA ASP A 64 24.07 -2.42 -8.53
C ASP A 64 24.09 -2.71 -7.02
N ALA A 65 25.16 -3.35 -6.55
CA ALA A 65 25.29 -3.78 -5.17
C ALA A 65 25.27 -2.61 -4.16
N LYS A 66 25.88 -1.47 -4.52
CA LYS A 66 25.92 -0.29 -3.66
C LYS A 66 24.53 0.32 -3.51
N THR A 67 23.83 0.50 -4.62
CA THR A 67 22.43 1.01 -4.64
C THR A 67 21.50 0.07 -3.91
N ARG A 68 21.63 -1.25 -4.13
CA ARG A 68 20.86 -2.28 -3.43
C ARG A 68 21.03 -2.16 -1.91
N ARG A 69 22.26 -2.02 -1.43
CA ARG A 69 22.55 -1.85 0.00
C ARG A 69 21.92 -0.57 0.55
N THR A 70 22.08 0.56 -0.13
CA THR A 70 21.52 1.84 0.30
C THR A 70 19.97 1.78 0.37
N CYS A 71 19.32 1.21 -0.63
CA CYS A 71 17.85 1.01 -0.62
C CYS A 71 17.42 0.08 0.51
N ALA A 72 18.16 -1.00 0.77
CA ALA A 72 17.88 -1.93 1.87
C ALA A 72 18.02 -1.25 3.24
N GLU A 73 19.04 -0.43 3.45
CA GLU A 73 19.22 0.33 4.69
C GLU A 73 18.08 1.35 4.90
N ASN A 74 17.67 2.06 3.84
CA ASN A 74 16.55 3.00 3.89
C ASN A 74 15.23 2.28 4.16
N PHE A 75 15.02 1.12 3.56
CA PHE A 75 13.86 0.27 3.81
C PHE A 75 13.80 -0.21 5.27
N SER A 76 14.93 -0.69 5.81
CA SER A 76 15.02 -1.09 7.21
C SER A 76 14.71 0.07 8.17
N LYS A 77 15.21 1.28 7.88
CA LYS A 77 14.91 2.50 8.66
C LYS A 77 13.41 2.85 8.57
N LEU A 78 12.80 2.72 7.40
CA LEU A 78 11.36 2.94 7.22
C LEU A 78 10.55 2.00 8.10
N ILE A 79 10.87 0.70 8.13
CA ILE A 79 10.21 -0.29 8.98
C ILE A 79 10.37 0.09 10.45
N MET A 80 11.59 0.37 10.91
CA MET A 80 11.85 0.72 12.31
C MET A 80 11.10 1.97 12.74
N LYS A 81 11.08 3.01 11.92
CA LYS A 81 10.28 4.22 12.19
C LYS A 81 8.79 3.93 12.26
N SER A 82 8.29 3.05 11.38
CA SER A 82 6.87 2.64 11.40
C SER A 82 6.51 1.95 12.72
N LEU A 83 7.36 1.05 13.20
CA LEU A 83 7.15 0.33 14.45
C LEU A 83 7.30 1.22 15.69
N ASN A 84 8.14 2.23 15.63
CA ASN A 84 8.37 3.19 16.72
C ASN A 84 7.34 4.34 16.77
N GLY A 85 6.38 4.39 15.85
CA GLY A 85 5.42 5.48 15.76
C GLY A 85 5.99 6.80 15.24
N GLU A 86 7.14 6.75 14.55
CA GLU A 86 7.83 7.92 13.98
C GLU A 86 7.53 8.14 12.49
N ALA A 87 6.76 7.24 11.87
CA ALA A 87 6.31 7.36 10.50
C ALA A 87 4.89 7.93 10.43
N PRO A 88 4.47 8.55 9.30
CA PRO A 88 3.11 9.06 9.14
C PRO A 88 2.06 7.96 8.95
N TRP A 89 2.44 6.71 8.95
CA TRP A 89 1.59 5.52 8.82
C TRP A 89 1.79 4.55 9.97
N THR A 90 0.81 3.66 10.12
CA THR A 90 0.83 2.59 11.12
C THR A 90 0.97 1.23 10.43
N TYR A 91 1.83 0.38 10.96
CA TYR A 91 1.94 -1.00 10.49
C TYR A 91 0.67 -1.79 10.81
N ASN A 92 0.16 -2.56 9.83
CA ASN A 92 -0.97 -3.45 10.03
C ASN A 92 -0.53 -4.74 10.74
N ALA A 93 -0.78 -4.81 12.04
CA ALA A 93 -0.45 -5.98 12.85
C ALA A 93 -1.49 -7.12 12.73
N HIS A 94 -2.64 -6.89 12.09
CA HIS A 94 -3.65 -7.92 11.89
C HIS A 94 -3.17 -8.96 10.89
N GLN A 95 -3.29 -10.22 11.27
CA GLN A 95 -2.96 -11.33 10.39
C GLN A 95 -4.16 -11.71 9.53
N ILE A 96 -3.90 -12.13 8.30
CA ILE A 96 -4.90 -12.75 7.43
C ILE A 96 -5.38 -14.04 8.09
N THR A 97 -6.69 -14.17 8.26
CA THR A 97 -7.31 -15.38 8.83
C THR A 97 -7.27 -16.55 7.83
N GLU A 98 -7.41 -17.76 8.32
CA GLU A 98 -7.54 -18.95 7.45
C GLU A 98 -8.75 -18.81 6.51
N TYR A 99 -9.84 -18.21 6.96
CA TYR A 99 -11.01 -17.93 6.13
C TYR A 99 -10.66 -16.98 4.98
N THR A 100 -10.00 -15.87 5.28
CA THR A 100 -9.57 -14.90 4.26
C THR A 100 -8.60 -15.54 3.27
N LEU A 101 -7.67 -16.37 3.74
CA LEU A 101 -6.72 -17.09 2.87
C LEU A 101 -7.44 -18.07 1.93
N LYS A 102 -8.46 -18.79 2.42
CA LYS A 102 -9.28 -19.65 1.58
C LYS A 102 -10.03 -18.87 0.50
N MET A 103 -10.58 -17.71 0.84
CA MET A 103 -11.26 -16.83 -0.12
C MET A 103 -10.30 -16.30 -1.19
N MET A 104 -9.11 -15.88 -0.78
CA MET A 104 -8.04 -15.45 -1.70
C MET A 104 -7.67 -16.58 -2.68
N ALA A 105 -7.46 -17.78 -2.17
CA ALA A 105 -7.11 -18.94 -3.00
C ALA A 105 -8.19 -19.27 -4.04
N LYS A 106 -9.45 -19.11 -3.68
CA LYS A 106 -10.58 -19.33 -4.61
C LYS A 106 -10.67 -18.25 -5.69
N CYS A 107 -10.42 -16.98 -5.33
CA CYS A 107 -10.55 -15.86 -6.25
C CYS A 107 -9.31 -15.65 -7.13
N PHE A 108 -8.15 -16.08 -6.69
CA PHE A 108 -6.88 -15.76 -7.33
C PHE A 108 -6.80 -16.14 -8.82
N PRO A 109 -7.25 -17.34 -9.26
CA PRO A 109 -7.21 -17.68 -10.69
C PRO A 109 -7.94 -16.66 -11.57
N ASP A 110 -9.12 -16.22 -11.16
CA ASP A 110 -9.91 -15.24 -11.90
C ASP A 110 -9.26 -13.85 -11.88
N TYR A 111 -8.78 -13.40 -10.71
CA TYR A 111 -8.12 -12.10 -10.57
C TYR A 111 -6.79 -12.04 -11.34
N ALA A 112 -6.02 -13.11 -11.32
CA ALA A 112 -4.78 -13.20 -12.09
C ALA A 112 -5.05 -13.14 -13.59
N GLN A 113 -6.09 -13.82 -14.08
CA GLN A 113 -6.44 -13.86 -15.50
C GLN A 113 -7.09 -12.56 -15.98
N GLN A 114 -8.05 -12.01 -15.23
CA GLN A 114 -8.85 -10.86 -15.67
C GLN A 114 -8.16 -9.52 -15.44
N TYR A 115 -7.38 -9.39 -14.36
CA TYR A 115 -6.81 -8.13 -13.91
C TYR A 115 -5.28 -8.13 -13.87
N ASP A 116 -4.64 -9.22 -14.29
CA ASP A 116 -3.18 -9.38 -14.20
C ASP A 116 -2.65 -9.12 -12.77
N MET A 117 -3.48 -9.48 -11.80
CA MET A 117 -3.25 -9.21 -10.37
C MET A 117 -2.37 -10.31 -9.75
N GLY A 118 -1.23 -9.92 -9.19
CA GLY A 118 -0.36 -10.82 -8.44
C GLY A 118 -0.91 -11.19 -7.07
N TRP A 119 -0.33 -12.23 -6.46
CA TRP A 119 -0.70 -12.65 -5.10
C TRP A 119 -0.44 -11.59 -4.05
N GLY A 120 0.61 -10.77 -4.22
CA GLY A 120 0.91 -9.65 -3.34
C GLY A 120 -0.17 -8.58 -3.38
N ASP A 121 -0.62 -8.19 -4.59
CA ASP A 121 -1.71 -7.23 -4.77
C ASP A 121 -3.01 -7.73 -4.13
N LEU A 122 -3.34 -9.01 -4.37
CA LEU A 122 -4.51 -9.64 -3.76
C LEU A 122 -4.39 -9.68 -2.23
N SER A 123 -3.19 -9.87 -1.69
CA SER A 123 -2.93 -9.84 -0.25
C SER A 123 -3.17 -8.44 0.33
N ILE A 124 -2.70 -7.39 -0.31
CA ILE A 124 -2.95 -6.00 0.10
C ILE A 124 -4.45 -5.69 0.07
N LEU A 125 -5.13 -6.07 -1.01
CA LEU A 125 -6.57 -5.90 -1.14
C LEU A 125 -7.33 -6.64 -0.03
N SER A 126 -6.93 -7.86 0.28
CA SER A 126 -7.57 -8.67 1.33
C SER A 126 -7.37 -8.08 2.72
N GLU A 127 -6.19 -7.57 3.05
CA GLU A 127 -5.95 -6.82 4.28
C GLU A 127 -6.83 -5.56 4.36
N CYS A 128 -6.96 -4.84 3.26
CA CYS A 128 -7.82 -3.67 3.14
C CYS A 128 -9.30 -4.02 3.39
N MET A 129 -9.78 -5.11 2.81
CA MET A 129 -11.16 -5.59 2.99
C MET A 129 -11.44 -6.07 4.42
N ASP A 130 -10.51 -6.78 5.03
CA ASP A 130 -10.64 -7.22 6.42
C ASP A 130 -10.69 -6.02 7.37
N TYR A 131 -9.86 -5.02 7.13
CA TYR A 131 -9.89 -3.77 7.90
C TYR A 131 -11.22 -3.01 7.69
N GLN A 132 -11.75 -2.96 6.46
CA GLN A 132 -13.06 -2.35 6.18
C GLN A 132 -14.18 -3.00 6.99
N ARG A 133 -14.14 -4.34 7.17
CA ARG A 133 -15.12 -5.06 8.02
C ARG A 133 -15.00 -4.65 9.48
N LEU A 134 -13.77 -4.43 9.98
CA LEU A 134 -13.55 -4.00 11.37
C LEU A 134 -14.06 -2.59 11.65
N VAL A 135 -13.81 -1.63 10.76
CA VAL A 135 -14.18 -0.22 10.98
C VAL A 135 -15.61 0.10 10.56
N GLY A 136 -16.29 -0.85 9.89
CA GLY A 136 -17.69 -0.69 9.48
C GLY A 136 -17.85 0.23 8.26
N ARG A 137 -19.13 0.50 7.92
CA ARG A 137 -19.50 1.18 6.67
C ARG A 137 -19.27 2.69 6.67
N HIS A 138 -19.11 3.29 7.83
CA HIS A 138 -18.99 4.75 7.96
C HIS A 138 -17.58 5.27 7.64
N THR A 139 -16.58 4.42 7.72
CA THR A 139 -15.19 4.73 7.37
C THR A 139 -14.86 4.04 6.05
N LYS A 140 -14.55 4.82 5.02
CA LYS A 140 -14.08 4.24 3.74
C LYS A 140 -12.63 3.81 3.88
N VAL A 141 -12.33 2.61 3.41
CA VAL A 141 -10.96 2.09 3.34
C VAL A 141 -10.58 1.94 1.86
N LYS A 142 -9.45 2.50 1.48
CA LYS A 142 -8.97 2.58 0.11
C LYS A 142 -7.53 2.12 0.02
N VAL A 143 -7.07 1.74 -1.18
CA VAL A 143 -5.66 1.48 -1.45
C VAL A 143 -5.03 2.71 -2.10
N TRP A 144 -3.94 3.20 -1.55
CA TRP A 144 -3.10 4.21 -2.17
C TRP A 144 -2.07 3.52 -3.07
N SER A 145 -2.25 3.62 -4.37
CA SER A 145 -1.46 2.92 -5.36
C SER A 145 -1.21 3.79 -6.60
N LYS A 146 -0.10 3.54 -7.28
CA LYS A 146 0.17 3.98 -8.66
C LYS A 146 -0.11 2.88 -9.68
N ASP A 147 -0.47 1.70 -9.21
CA ASP A 147 -0.84 0.59 -10.07
C ASP A 147 -2.31 0.69 -10.48
N GLN A 148 -2.56 0.61 -11.79
CA GLN A 148 -3.91 0.67 -12.35
C GLN A 148 -4.74 -0.57 -12.00
N HIS A 149 -4.14 -1.68 -11.57
CA HIS A 149 -4.85 -2.89 -11.18
C HIS A 149 -5.86 -2.64 -10.05
N PHE A 150 -5.55 -1.73 -9.12
CA PHE A 150 -6.47 -1.36 -8.04
C PHE A 150 -7.57 -0.39 -8.47
N ALA A 151 -7.36 0.39 -9.54
CA ALA A 151 -8.35 1.36 -10.03
C ALA A 151 -9.57 0.70 -10.69
N VAL A 152 -9.46 -0.55 -11.12
CA VAL A 152 -10.52 -1.34 -11.78
C VAL A 152 -11.50 -1.92 -10.76
N LEU A 153 -11.11 -2.00 -9.47
CA LEU A 153 -11.94 -2.54 -8.41
C LEU A 153 -12.83 -1.44 -7.83
N GLU A 154 -14.14 -1.67 -7.81
CA GLU A 154 -15.12 -0.70 -7.29
C GLU A 154 -14.75 -0.21 -5.88
N GLY A 155 -14.74 1.11 -5.69
CA GLY A 155 -14.47 1.78 -4.41
C GLY A 155 -13.04 2.28 -4.23
N ILE A 156 -12.15 2.08 -5.20
CA ILE A 156 -10.78 2.62 -5.18
C ILE A 156 -10.77 3.92 -5.98
N GLU A 157 -10.86 5.05 -5.29
CA GLU A 157 -10.64 6.38 -5.88
C GLU A 157 -9.15 6.74 -5.81
N SER A 158 -8.63 7.35 -6.85
CA SER A 158 -7.26 7.85 -6.82
C SER A 158 -7.14 9.08 -5.90
N ILE A 159 -6.01 9.25 -5.23
CA ILE A 159 -5.74 10.41 -4.36
C ILE A 159 -5.73 11.72 -5.14
N SER A 160 -5.47 11.66 -6.45
CA SER A 160 -5.57 12.82 -7.35
C SER A 160 -6.96 13.47 -7.37
N SER A 161 -8.03 12.75 -6.97
CA SER A 161 -9.37 13.31 -6.82
C SER A 161 -9.57 14.13 -5.54
N ILE A 162 -8.67 14.03 -4.57
CA ILE A 162 -8.76 14.77 -3.29
C ILE A 162 -8.36 16.24 -3.47
N SER A 163 -7.48 16.54 -4.43
CA SER A 163 -6.99 17.91 -4.69
C SER A 163 -7.99 18.79 -5.45
N SER A 164 -9.17 18.28 -5.82
CA SER A 164 -10.17 18.97 -6.63
C SER A 164 -11.38 19.47 -5.81
N THR A 165 -11.34 19.35 -4.49
CA THR A 165 -12.33 19.89 -3.55
C THR A 165 -11.73 20.88 -2.57
#